data_a24660682a9bb4a6cbb19b33f53d3766
#
_entry.id   a24660682a9bb4a6cbb19b33f53d3766
#
_cell.length_a   1.000
_cell.length_b   1.000
_cell.length_c   1.000
_cell.angle_alpha   90.00
_cell.angle_beta   90.00
_cell.angle_gamma   90.00
#
_symmetry.space_group_name_H-M   'P 1'
#
loop_
_entity.id
_entity.type
_entity.pdbx_description
1 polymer ?
#
loop_
_entity_poly.entity_id
_entity_poly.type
_entity_poly.pdbx_seq_one_letter_code
_entity_poly.pdbx_strand_id
1 'polypeptide(L)'
;MAKLALLQFDTDPDCAARRDALRGLGAIVIEDEPRWPVFFDTVARERPDVIAIACGTLSRHAREAARYLGDGFNTRNIPVFLVDVPSKELEETRESAPHATIVDRTELATALKKALSS
;
A
#
# COMPACT_ATOMS: atom_id res chain seq x y z
N MET A 1 -12.37 -14.58 4.43
CA MET A 1 -12.54 -13.22 3.86
C MET A 1 -11.18 -12.60 3.61
N ALA A 2 -11.02 -11.95 2.47
CA ALA A 2 -9.74 -11.35 2.10
C ALA A 2 -9.38 -10.18 3.01
N LYS A 3 -8.08 -10.02 3.28
CA LYS A 3 -7.52 -8.93 4.08
C LYS A 3 -6.72 -7.99 3.20
N LEU A 4 -6.92 -6.70 3.41
CA LEU A 4 -6.21 -5.64 2.72
C LEU A 4 -5.51 -4.78 3.77
N ALA A 5 -4.20 -4.61 3.66
CA ALA A 5 -3.48 -3.67 4.51
C ALA A 5 -3.42 -2.32 3.80
N LEU A 6 -3.92 -1.29 4.47
CA LEU A 6 -3.87 0.08 3.98
C LEU A 6 -2.88 0.86 4.84
N LEU A 7 -1.74 1.20 4.26
CA LEU A 7 -0.70 1.95 4.95
C LEU A 7 -0.76 3.40 4.51
N GLN A 8 -1.11 4.27 5.44
CA GLN A 8 -1.25 5.71 5.17
C GLN A 8 -1.10 6.50 6.45
N PHE A 9 -0.68 7.76 6.31
CA PHE A 9 -0.62 8.67 7.43
C PHE A 9 -1.95 9.41 7.59
N ASP A 10 -2.36 9.67 8.83
CA ASP A 10 -3.59 10.42 9.11
C ASP A 10 -3.48 11.90 8.73
N THR A 11 -2.27 12.39 8.52
CA THR A 11 -2.02 13.75 8.02
C THR A 11 -2.33 13.91 6.53
N ASP A 12 -2.49 12.81 5.80
CA ASP A 12 -2.91 12.83 4.41
C ASP A 12 -4.38 13.23 4.35
N PRO A 13 -4.74 14.34 3.66
CA PRO A 13 -6.12 14.81 3.63
C PRO A 13 -7.10 13.82 2.98
N ASP A 14 -6.59 12.88 2.18
CA ASP A 14 -7.42 11.88 1.49
C ASP A 14 -7.54 10.57 2.27
N CYS A 15 -6.93 10.46 3.44
CA CYS A 15 -6.85 9.17 4.15
C CYS A 15 -8.23 8.60 4.52
N ALA A 16 -9.14 9.43 5.03
CA ALA A 16 -10.46 8.97 5.43
C ALA A 16 -11.29 8.51 4.22
N ALA A 17 -11.26 9.29 3.14
CA ALA A 17 -12.00 8.95 1.92
C ALA A 17 -11.46 7.66 1.30
N ARG A 18 -10.15 7.48 1.33
CA ARG A 18 -9.51 6.27 0.81
C ARG A 18 -9.90 5.05 1.64
N ARG A 19 -9.86 5.17 2.96
CA ARG A 19 -10.29 4.11 3.88
C ARG A 19 -11.72 3.67 3.58
N ASP A 20 -12.63 4.63 3.46
CA ASP A 20 -14.04 4.34 3.24
C ASP A 20 -14.26 3.66 1.88
N ALA A 21 -13.58 4.12 0.85
CA ALA A 21 -13.66 3.52 -0.48
C ALA A 21 -13.19 2.07 -0.47
N LEU A 22 -12.08 1.78 0.23
CA LEU A 22 -11.53 0.43 0.28
C LEU A 22 -12.36 -0.51 1.14
N ARG A 23 -12.99 -0.01 2.21
CA ARG A 23 -13.93 -0.80 3.00
C ARG A 23 -15.12 -1.28 2.17
N GLY A 24 -15.50 -0.49 1.18
CA GLY A 24 -16.58 -0.84 0.26
C GLY A 24 -16.27 -2.00 -0.68
N LEU A 25 -15.02 -2.46 -0.75
CA LEU A 25 -14.64 -3.58 -1.60
C LEU A 25 -14.99 -4.95 -1.01
N GLY A 26 -15.48 -5.01 0.21
CA GLY A 26 -15.86 -6.26 0.85
C GLY A 26 -14.72 -7.02 1.49
N ALA A 27 -13.53 -6.41 1.61
CA ALA A 27 -12.40 -6.98 2.30
C ALA A 27 -12.27 -6.42 3.70
N ILE A 28 -11.58 -7.13 4.59
CA ILE A 28 -11.20 -6.61 5.90
C ILE A 28 -10.04 -5.65 5.69
N VAL A 29 -10.23 -4.38 6.05
CA VAL A 29 -9.18 -3.36 5.91
C VAL A 29 -8.46 -3.21 7.24
N ILE A 30 -7.14 -3.45 7.21
CA ILE A 30 -6.26 -3.25 8.34
C ILE A 30 -5.43 -2.01 8.03
N GLU A 31 -5.57 -0.98 8.86
CA GLU A 31 -4.92 0.31 8.62
C GLU A 31 -3.75 0.52 9.57
N ASP A 32 -2.64 1.01 9.03
CA ASP A 32 -1.49 1.40 9.81
C ASP A 32 -0.70 2.46 9.05
N GLU A 33 0.34 3.00 9.68
CA GLU A 33 1.19 3.99 9.04
C GLU A 33 2.37 3.33 8.34
N PRO A 34 2.82 3.85 7.18
CA PRO A 34 4.00 3.31 6.48
C PRO A 34 5.29 3.78 7.15
N ARG A 35 5.42 3.52 8.45
CA ARG A 35 6.56 3.93 9.27
C ARG A 35 7.25 2.68 9.83
N TRP A 36 8.56 2.61 9.66
CA TRP A 36 9.35 1.50 10.20
C TRP A 36 9.43 1.58 11.73
N PRO A 37 9.30 0.49 12.47
CA PRO A 37 9.00 -0.88 12.00
C PRO A 37 7.51 -1.23 12.04
N VAL A 38 6.65 -0.28 12.36
CA VAL A 38 5.23 -0.51 12.64
C VAL A 38 4.53 -1.24 11.50
N PHE A 39 4.68 -0.73 10.27
CA PHE A 39 4.01 -1.36 9.12
C PHE A 39 4.49 -2.80 8.91
N PHE A 40 5.79 -3.05 9.13
CA PHE A 40 6.36 -4.36 8.91
C PHE A 40 5.81 -5.37 9.90
N ASP A 41 5.72 -4.99 11.17
CA ASP A 41 5.16 -5.85 12.21
C ASP A 41 3.69 -6.16 11.95
N THR A 42 2.93 -5.17 11.53
CA THR A 42 1.51 -5.34 11.22
C THR A 42 1.32 -6.28 10.03
N VAL A 43 2.06 -6.09 8.96
CA VAL A 43 1.96 -6.95 7.77
C VAL A 43 2.37 -8.39 8.11
N ALA A 44 3.45 -8.56 8.86
CA ALA A 44 3.94 -9.88 9.24
C ALA A 44 2.93 -10.63 10.11
N ARG A 45 2.27 -9.92 11.03
CA ARG A 45 1.27 -10.51 11.93
C ARG A 45 -0.04 -10.83 11.22
N GLU A 46 -0.54 -9.87 10.45
CA GLU A 46 -1.87 -9.98 9.84
C GLU A 46 -1.88 -10.76 8.54
N ARG A 47 -0.76 -10.86 7.86
CA ARG A 47 -0.61 -11.58 6.58
C ARG A 47 -1.70 -11.21 5.56
N PRO A 48 -1.78 -9.95 5.17
CA PRO A 48 -2.81 -9.52 4.23
C PRO A 48 -2.63 -10.16 2.85
N ASP A 49 -3.70 -10.19 2.10
CA ASP A 49 -3.68 -10.70 0.72
C ASP A 49 -3.15 -9.66 -0.26
N VAL A 50 -3.25 -8.39 0.09
CA VAL A 50 -2.77 -7.29 -0.72
C VAL A 50 -2.44 -6.11 0.18
N ILE A 51 -1.51 -5.27 -0.27
CA ILE A 51 -1.09 -4.08 0.48
C ILE A 51 -1.23 -2.85 -0.44
N ALA A 52 -1.88 -1.81 0.08
CA ALA A 52 -1.93 -0.51 -0.58
C ALA A 52 -1.20 0.50 0.30
N ILE A 53 -0.27 1.25 -0.27
CA ILE A 53 0.50 2.27 0.45
C ILE A 53 0.26 3.61 -0.23
N ALA A 54 -0.29 4.56 0.52
CA ALA A 54 -0.57 5.89 0.01
C ALA A 54 0.66 6.79 0.20
N CYS A 55 1.10 7.43 -0.87
CA CYS A 55 2.24 8.33 -0.83
C CYS A 55 1.90 9.62 -0.07
N GLY A 56 0.73 10.22 -0.36
CA GLY A 56 0.31 11.43 0.32
C GLY A 56 1.40 12.51 0.27
N THR A 57 1.62 13.19 1.39
CA THR A 57 2.67 14.21 1.51
C THR A 57 4.01 13.64 1.95
N LEU A 58 4.07 12.36 2.31
CA LEU A 58 5.25 11.69 2.82
C LEU A 58 5.64 10.51 1.93
N SER A 59 5.81 10.78 0.65
CA SER A 59 6.06 9.76 -0.38
C SER A 59 7.33 8.94 -0.12
N ARG A 60 8.33 9.52 0.53
CA ARG A 60 9.57 8.81 0.87
C ARG A 60 9.30 7.64 1.80
N HIS A 61 8.44 7.83 2.82
CA HIS A 61 8.07 6.75 3.73
C HIS A 61 7.33 5.63 3.00
N ALA A 62 6.43 6.00 2.11
CA ALA A 62 5.69 5.00 1.32
C ALA A 62 6.64 4.19 0.43
N ARG A 63 7.58 4.85 -0.23
CA ARG A 63 8.56 4.20 -1.09
C ARG A 63 9.45 3.25 -0.31
N GLU A 64 9.94 3.69 0.86
CA GLU A 64 10.78 2.84 1.71
C GLU A 64 9.99 1.64 2.25
N ALA A 65 8.74 1.84 2.65
CA ALA A 65 7.89 0.74 3.10
C ALA A 65 7.73 -0.31 2.00
N ALA A 66 7.47 0.12 0.77
CA ALA A 66 7.35 -0.79 -0.36
C ALA A 66 8.65 -1.56 -0.61
N ARG A 67 9.79 -0.89 -0.48
CA ARG A 67 11.10 -1.52 -0.64
C ARG A 67 11.33 -2.61 0.42
N TYR A 68 11.09 -2.29 1.69
CA TYR A 68 11.28 -3.26 2.76
C TYR A 68 10.36 -4.47 2.62
N LEU A 69 9.10 -4.24 2.24
CA LEU A 69 8.16 -5.34 2.04
C LEU A 69 8.55 -6.22 0.85
N GLY A 70 9.08 -5.62 -0.21
CA GLY A 70 9.55 -6.35 -1.37
C GLY A 70 10.81 -7.18 -1.11
N ASP A 71 11.63 -6.74 -0.15
CA ASP A 71 12.86 -7.45 0.22
C ASP A 71 12.63 -8.49 1.32
N GLY A 72 11.54 -8.40 2.06
CA GLY A 72 11.27 -9.26 3.20
C GLY A 72 10.93 -10.69 2.78
N PHE A 73 11.52 -11.66 3.46
CA PHE A 73 11.31 -13.09 3.13
C PHE A 73 9.83 -13.49 3.21
N ASN A 74 9.13 -13.03 4.24
CA ASN A 74 7.73 -13.38 4.46
C ASN A 74 6.73 -12.42 3.80
N THR A 75 7.19 -11.32 3.23
CA THR A 75 6.31 -10.28 2.68
C THR A 75 6.45 -10.09 1.18
N ARG A 76 7.54 -10.53 0.58
CA ARG A 76 7.86 -10.25 -0.83
C ARG A 76 6.86 -10.81 -1.83
N ASN A 77 6.07 -11.80 -1.43
CA ASN A 77 5.07 -12.41 -2.31
C ASN A 77 3.69 -11.77 -2.21
N ILE A 78 3.52 -10.79 -1.31
CA ILE A 78 2.26 -10.08 -1.16
C ILE A 78 2.26 -8.92 -2.15
N PRO A 79 1.24 -8.82 -3.04
CA PRO A 79 1.17 -7.69 -3.98
C PRO A 79 1.11 -6.35 -3.25
N VAL A 80 1.92 -5.39 -3.69
CA VAL A 80 1.99 -4.05 -3.13
C VAL A 80 1.63 -3.02 -4.20
N PHE A 81 0.72 -2.13 -3.87
CA PHE A 81 0.32 -1.02 -4.73
C PHE A 81 0.73 0.30 -4.07
N LEU A 82 1.46 1.13 -4.81
CA LEU A 82 1.81 2.49 -4.37
C LEU A 82 0.85 3.46 -5.04
N VAL A 83 0.16 4.26 -4.22
CA VAL A 83 -0.91 5.14 -4.68
C VAL A 83 -0.43 6.58 -4.77
N ASP A 84 -0.67 7.20 -5.91
CA ASP A 84 -0.39 8.62 -6.14
C ASP A 84 1.08 9.00 -5.93
N VAL A 85 1.98 8.25 -6.54
CA VAL A 85 3.40 8.61 -6.55
C VAL A 85 3.55 9.92 -7.34
N PRO A 86 4.21 10.94 -6.77
CA PRO A 86 4.44 12.18 -7.51
C PRO A 86 5.17 11.91 -8.83
N SER A 87 4.76 12.57 -9.90
CA SER A 87 5.31 12.32 -11.24
C SER A 87 6.83 12.47 -11.30
N LYS A 88 7.37 13.44 -10.56
CA LYS A 88 8.82 13.69 -10.50
C LYS A 88 9.59 12.58 -9.77
N GLU A 89 8.90 11.69 -9.05
CA GLU A 89 9.51 10.61 -8.28
C GLU A 89 9.26 9.23 -8.87
N LEU A 90 8.60 9.15 -10.02
CA LEU A 90 8.23 7.86 -10.62
C LEU A 90 9.45 6.98 -10.92
N GLU A 91 10.47 7.54 -11.54
CA GLU A 91 11.66 6.79 -11.90
C GLU A 91 12.40 6.27 -10.68
N GLU A 92 12.63 7.14 -9.69
CA GLU A 92 13.27 6.78 -8.44
C GLU A 92 12.47 5.70 -7.70
N THR A 93 11.15 5.82 -7.72
CA THR A 93 10.27 4.85 -7.07
C THR A 93 10.36 3.49 -7.75
N ARG A 94 10.38 3.44 -9.06
CA ARG A 94 10.52 2.17 -9.80
C ARG A 94 11.86 1.50 -9.52
N GLU A 95 12.91 2.28 -9.35
CA GLU A 95 14.23 1.74 -9.02
C GLU A 95 14.30 1.22 -7.59
N SER A 96 13.70 1.95 -6.64
CA SER A 96 13.76 1.60 -5.23
C SER A 96 12.81 0.47 -4.86
N ALA A 97 11.64 0.42 -5.49
CA ALA A 97 10.59 -0.53 -5.16
C ALA A 97 10.06 -1.22 -6.44
N PRO A 98 10.90 -2.01 -7.11
CA PRO A 98 10.52 -2.63 -8.40
C PRO A 98 9.37 -3.65 -8.26
N HIS A 99 9.12 -4.15 -7.06
CA HIS A 99 8.04 -5.11 -6.82
C HIS A 99 6.67 -4.45 -6.71
N ALA A 100 6.63 -3.13 -6.43
CA ALA A 100 5.37 -2.43 -6.24
C ALA A 100 4.76 -2.03 -7.58
N THR A 101 3.44 -2.08 -7.64
CA THR A 101 2.68 -1.58 -8.78
C THR A 101 2.23 -0.16 -8.46
N ILE A 102 2.55 0.79 -9.34
CA ILE A 102 2.21 2.19 -9.15
C ILE A 102 0.85 2.45 -9.80
N VAL A 103 -0.08 2.98 -9.02
CA VAL A 103 -1.43 3.32 -9.50
C VAL A 103 -1.81 4.71 -9.00
N ASP A 104 -2.75 5.36 -9.68
CA ASP A 104 -3.34 6.59 -9.15
C ASP A 104 -4.61 6.25 -8.35
N ARG A 105 -5.16 7.26 -7.65
CA ARG A 105 -6.34 7.07 -6.79
C ARG A 105 -7.57 6.59 -7.57
N THR A 106 -7.67 6.91 -8.84
CA THR A 106 -8.82 6.52 -9.65
C THR A 106 -8.75 5.05 -10.09
N GLU A 107 -7.54 4.49 -10.16
CA GLU A 107 -7.31 3.11 -10.55
C GLU A 107 -7.25 2.15 -9.36
N LEU A 108 -7.05 2.67 -8.15
CA LEU A 108 -6.75 1.85 -6.97
C LEU A 108 -7.81 0.78 -6.70
N ALA A 109 -9.08 1.17 -6.63
CA ALA A 109 -10.15 0.23 -6.30
C ALA A 109 -10.23 -0.92 -7.30
N THR A 110 -10.12 -0.61 -8.59
CA THR A 110 -10.15 -1.62 -9.65
C THR A 110 -8.95 -2.55 -9.56
N ALA A 111 -7.75 -2.00 -9.32
CA ALA A 111 -6.53 -2.79 -9.20
C ALA A 111 -6.58 -3.73 -8.00
N LEU A 112 -7.06 -3.24 -6.84
CA LEU A 112 -7.19 -4.05 -5.64
C LEU A 112 -8.24 -5.15 -5.80
N LYS A 113 -9.36 -4.83 -6.41
CA LYS A 113 -10.42 -5.79 -6.65
C LYS A 113 -9.93 -6.93 -7.54
N LYS A 114 -9.16 -6.60 -8.57
CA LYS A 114 -8.55 -7.61 -9.45
C LYS A 114 -7.56 -8.48 -8.69
N ALA A 115 -6.71 -7.89 -7.86
CA ALA A 115 -5.73 -8.63 -7.07
C ALA A 115 -6.41 -9.57 -6.06
N LEU A 116 -7.51 -9.12 -5.44
CA LEU A 116 -8.24 -9.92 -4.44
C LEU A 116 -9.02 -11.08 -5.06
N SER A 117 -9.35 -11.01 -6.34
CA SER A 117 -10.09 -12.07 -7.02
C SER A 117 -9.21 -13.06 -7.76
N SER A 118 -7.90 -12.91 -7.67
CA SER A 118 -6.94 -13.80 -8.33
C SER A 118 -6.74 -15.10 -7.58
#